data_7671b861571fa6bb48c5f51fa6d8abc2
#
_entry.id   7671b861571fa6bb48c5f51fa6d8abc2
#
_cell.length_a   1.000
_cell.length_b   1.000
_cell.length_c   1.000
_cell.angle_alpha   90.00
_cell.angle_beta   90.00
_cell.angle_gamma   90.00
#
_symmetry.space_group_name_H-M   'P 1'
#
loop_
_entity.id
_entity.type
_entity.pdbx_description
1 polymer ?
#
loop_
_entity_poly.entity_id
_entity_poly.type
_entity_poly.pdbx_seq_one_letter_code
_entity_poly.pdbx_strand_id
1 'polypeptide(L)'
;MGKIIGIDLGTTNSCVAVLEGNEPVVIANSEGKRTTPSVVAFLKDGERKVGDPAKRQAVTNAHNTVYSIKRFMGETYDQVQKEISRVPYKVVKGDNNTPRVDIDGKLYTPQEISAMVLQKMKKTAEDYLGTTVSEAVITVPAYFSDAQRQATKEAGEIAGLKVQRIVNEPTAAALAYGLDKATKKDMKIAVFDLGGGTFDISILELGDGVFEVKSTNVIEIGRASCRERV
;
A
#
# COMPACT_ATOMS: atom_id res chain seq x y z
N MET A 1 -16.30 19.81 7.96
CA MET A 1 -15.56 18.56 8.25
C MET A 1 -14.90 18.09 6.97
N GLY A 2 -13.59 17.86 6.98
CA GLY A 2 -12.87 17.27 5.84
C GLY A 2 -13.41 15.88 5.50
N LYS A 3 -13.38 15.52 4.22
CA LYS A 3 -13.74 14.15 3.79
C LYS A 3 -12.63 13.19 4.21
N ILE A 4 -13.00 12.05 4.80
CA ILE A 4 -12.08 10.95 5.12
C ILE A 4 -12.11 9.98 3.95
N ILE A 5 -10.93 9.56 3.48
CA ILE A 5 -10.78 8.54 2.44
C ILE A 5 -10.22 7.26 3.01
N GLY A 6 -10.59 6.13 2.43
CA GLY A 6 -9.95 4.84 2.67
C GLY A 6 -8.89 4.57 1.60
N ILE A 7 -7.69 4.20 1.99
CA ILE A 7 -6.61 3.84 1.06
C ILE A 7 -6.12 2.44 1.39
N ASP A 8 -6.11 1.58 0.38
CA ASP A 8 -5.34 0.36 0.38
C ASP A 8 -3.99 0.65 -0.31
N LEU A 9 -2.92 0.72 0.50
CA LEU A 9 -1.56 0.93 0.03
C LEU A 9 -0.89 -0.43 -0.24
N GLY A 10 -1.19 -1.03 -1.38
CA GLY A 10 -0.67 -2.35 -1.72
C GLY A 10 0.78 -2.33 -2.24
N THR A 11 1.47 -3.47 -2.14
CA THR A 11 2.84 -3.65 -2.65
C THR A 11 2.92 -3.44 -4.16
N THR A 12 1.93 -3.92 -4.91
CA THR A 12 1.89 -3.87 -6.37
C THR A 12 0.94 -2.82 -6.89
N ASN A 13 -0.27 -2.73 -6.33
CA ASN A 13 -1.30 -1.78 -6.70
C ASN A 13 -1.93 -1.19 -5.45
N SER A 14 -2.36 0.06 -5.55
CA SER A 14 -3.11 0.77 -4.50
C SER A 14 -4.48 1.17 -5.01
N CYS A 15 -5.43 1.34 -4.12
CA CYS A 15 -6.73 1.89 -4.45
C CYS A 15 -7.21 2.88 -3.39
N VAL A 16 -8.19 3.72 -3.77
CA VAL A 16 -8.80 4.71 -2.89
C VAL A 16 -10.31 4.63 -2.97
N ALA A 17 -10.95 4.77 -1.83
CA ALA A 17 -12.40 4.74 -1.70
C ALA A 17 -12.91 5.87 -0.81
N VAL A 18 -14.16 6.25 -1.02
CA VAL A 18 -14.91 7.22 -0.20
C VAL A 18 -16.25 6.62 0.18
N LEU A 19 -16.88 7.21 1.20
CA LEU A 19 -18.29 6.95 1.51
C LEU A 19 -19.17 7.99 0.82
N GLU A 20 -20.11 7.52 -0.01
CA GLU A 20 -21.19 8.30 -0.57
C GLU A 20 -22.51 7.87 0.09
N GLY A 21 -23.03 8.73 0.97
CA GLY A 21 -24.08 8.30 1.89
C GLY A 21 -23.54 7.23 2.83
N ASN A 22 -24.10 6.02 2.76
CA ASN A 22 -23.67 4.85 3.55
C ASN A 22 -22.98 3.77 2.70
N GLU A 23 -22.70 4.05 1.42
CA GLU A 23 -22.11 3.06 0.49
C GLU A 23 -20.65 3.39 0.22
N PRO A 24 -19.74 2.41 0.32
CA PRO A 24 -18.35 2.59 -0.08
C PRO A 24 -18.21 2.59 -1.61
N VAL A 25 -17.55 3.61 -2.15
CA VAL A 25 -17.29 3.75 -3.58
C VAL A 25 -15.79 3.74 -3.82
N VAL A 26 -15.30 2.77 -4.58
CA VAL A 26 -13.91 2.74 -5.05
C VAL A 26 -13.78 3.66 -6.26
N ILE A 27 -12.93 4.67 -6.14
CA ILE A 27 -12.77 5.74 -7.12
C ILE A 27 -11.89 5.26 -8.28
N ALA A 28 -12.31 5.55 -9.51
CA ALA A 28 -11.46 5.38 -10.68
C ALA A 28 -10.41 6.50 -10.77
N ASN A 29 -9.18 6.14 -11.14
CA ASN A 29 -8.11 7.10 -11.37
C ASN A 29 -8.25 7.82 -12.73
N SER A 30 -7.33 8.72 -13.06
CA SER A 30 -7.32 9.46 -14.33
C SER A 30 -7.20 8.58 -15.58
N GLU A 31 -6.75 7.34 -15.40
CA GLU A 31 -6.65 6.32 -16.44
C GLU A 31 -7.91 5.42 -16.55
N GLY A 32 -8.98 5.76 -15.79
CA GLY A 32 -10.23 5.02 -15.74
C GLY A 32 -10.18 3.69 -14.98
N LYS A 33 -9.11 3.43 -14.23
CA LYS A 33 -8.91 2.20 -13.46
C LYS A 33 -9.20 2.41 -11.98
N ARG A 34 -9.78 1.40 -11.32
CA ARG A 34 -10.03 1.41 -9.87
C ARG A 34 -8.79 1.10 -9.02
N THR A 35 -7.72 0.64 -9.66
CA THR A 35 -6.43 0.39 -9.02
C THR A 35 -5.33 1.19 -9.72
N THR A 36 -4.35 1.66 -8.97
CA THR A 36 -3.19 2.41 -9.46
C THR A 36 -1.94 1.62 -9.10
N PRO A 37 -1.04 1.32 -10.05
CA PRO A 37 0.23 0.69 -9.74
C PRO A 37 1.02 1.47 -8.68
N SER A 38 1.52 0.80 -7.65
CA SER A 38 2.39 1.37 -6.62
C SER A 38 3.82 1.54 -7.15
N VAL A 39 3.95 2.34 -8.21
CA VAL A 39 5.19 2.56 -8.96
C VAL A 39 5.44 4.05 -9.09
N VAL A 40 6.68 4.47 -8.78
CA VAL A 40 7.14 5.86 -8.90
C VAL A 40 8.35 5.89 -9.84
N ALA A 41 8.34 6.78 -10.81
CA ALA A 41 9.47 6.98 -11.71
C ALA A 41 9.96 8.42 -11.65
N PHE A 42 11.27 8.57 -11.64
CA PHE A 42 11.98 9.84 -11.67
C PHE A 42 12.55 10.07 -13.05
N LEU A 43 12.27 11.22 -13.64
CA LEU A 43 12.70 11.59 -14.97
C LEU A 43 13.91 12.52 -14.90
N LYS A 44 14.67 12.61 -16.00
CA LYS A 44 15.90 13.42 -16.10
C LYS A 44 15.64 14.92 -15.93
N ASP A 45 14.43 15.40 -16.25
CA ASP A 45 14.00 16.78 -16.09
C ASP A 45 13.52 17.11 -14.66
N GLY A 46 13.62 16.14 -13.74
CA GLY A 46 13.15 16.26 -12.36
C GLY A 46 11.65 16.00 -12.18
N GLU A 47 10.91 15.72 -13.25
CA GLU A 47 9.50 15.30 -13.15
C GLU A 47 9.38 13.92 -12.50
N ARG A 48 8.29 13.71 -11.78
CA ARG A 48 7.94 12.42 -11.18
C ARG A 48 6.65 11.91 -11.80
N LYS A 49 6.64 10.63 -12.16
CA LYS A 49 5.43 9.92 -12.60
C LYS A 49 5.05 8.86 -11.58
N VAL A 50 3.75 8.68 -11.36
CA VAL A 50 3.21 7.69 -10.42
C VAL A 50 2.11 6.89 -11.12
N GLY A 51 2.05 5.60 -10.83
CA GLY A 51 1.03 4.71 -11.36
C GLY A 51 1.35 4.16 -12.76
N ASP A 52 0.36 4.06 -13.62
CA ASP A 52 0.50 3.53 -14.98
C ASP A 52 1.56 4.25 -15.83
N PRO A 53 1.66 5.60 -15.80
CA PRO A 53 2.72 6.31 -16.53
C PRO A 53 4.13 5.90 -16.07
N ALA A 54 4.33 5.70 -14.76
CA ALA A 54 5.59 5.22 -14.21
C ALA A 54 5.87 3.77 -14.63
N LYS A 55 4.87 2.91 -14.55
CA LYS A 55 4.98 1.49 -14.91
C LYS A 55 5.33 1.29 -16.38
N ARG A 56 4.75 2.08 -17.30
CA ARG A 56 5.02 1.95 -18.74
C ARG A 56 6.48 2.20 -19.11
N GLN A 57 7.18 3.06 -18.40
CA GLN A 57 8.59 3.36 -18.67
C GLN A 57 9.59 2.53 -17.86
N ALA A 58 9.11 1.61 -17.00
CA ALA A 58 9.97 0.83 -16.12
C ALA A 58 11.06 0.02 -16.85
N VAL A 59 10.81 -0.37 -18.10
CA VAL A 59 11.79 -1.11 -18.92
C VAL A 59 12.93 -0.20 -19.40
N THR A 60 12.61 1.02 -19.83
CA THR A 60 13.58 1.98 -20.38
C THR A 60 14.27 2.84 -19.32
N ASN A 61 13.69 2.92 -18.13
CA ASN A 61 14.18 3.73 -17.00
C ASN A 61 14.19 2.91 -15.70
N ALA A 62 14.71 1.68 -15.75
CA ALA A 62 14.60 0.72 -14.66
C ALA A 62 15.28 1.20 -13.36
N HIS A 63 16.45 1.84 -13.47
CA HIS A 63 17.21 2.29 -12.29
C HIS A 63 16.55 3.45 -11.53
N ASN A 64 15.75 4.26 -12.22
CA ASN A 64 15.04 5.40 -11.62
C ASN A 64 13.51 5.15 -11.52
N THR A 65 13.09 3.88 -11.61
CA THR A 65 11.69 3.47 -11.43
C THR A 65 11.56 2.53 -10.23
N VAL A 66 10.95 3.05 -9.17
CA VAL A 66 10.80 2.38 -7.89
C VAL A 66 9.45 1.67 -7.81
N TYR A 67 9.46 0.40 -7.42
CA TYR A 67 8.28 -0.43 -7.18
C TYR A 67 8.53 -1.36 -5.99
N SER A 68 7.48 -1.98 -5.46
CA SER A 68 7.55 -2.87 -4.29
C SER A 68 8.16 -2.22 -3.04
N ILE A 69 8.10 -0.89 -2.94
CA ILE A 69 8.72 -0.14 -1.84
C ILE A 69 8.15 -0.51 -0.47
N LYS A 70 6.90 -1.01 -0.40
CA LYS A 70 6.25 -1.47 0.83
C LYS A 70 7.08 -2.55 1.55
N ARG A 71 7.90 -3.32 0.81
CA ARG A 71 8.77 -4.37 1.37
C ARG A 71 9.96 -3.83 2.19
N PHE A 72 10.25 -2.53 2.06
CA PHE A 72 11.31 -1.84 2.79
C PHE A 72 10.79 -0.97 3.94
N MET A 73 9.46 -0.84 4.06
CA MET A 73 8.82 0.00 5.08
C MET A 73 9.07 -0.51 6.48
N GLY A 74 9.67 0.33 7.34
CA GLY A 74 9.90 0.01 8.74
C GLY A 74 10.90 -1.13 9.00
N GLU A 75 11.63 -1.54 7.96
CA GLU A 75 12.65 -2.60 8.03
C GLU A 75 14.05 -2.01 8.16
N THR A 76 15.01 -2.82 8.63
CA THR A 76 16.43 -2.46 8.61
C THR A 76 17.06 -2.88 7.29
N TYR A 77 18.13 -2.16 6.88
CA TYR A 77 18.87 -2.47 5.65
C TYR A 77 19.38 -3.91 5.62
N ASP A 78 19.85 -4.41 6.78
CA ASP A 78 20.42 -5.77 6.87
C ASP A 78 19.33 -6.86 6.73
N GLN A 79 18.08 -6.58 7.13
CA GLN A 79 16.95 -7.52 6.99
C GLN A 79 16.43 -7.63 5.56
N VAL A 80 16.60 -6.58 4.74
CA VAL A 80 16.02 -6.52 3.38
C VAL A 80 16.99 -6.87 2.25
N GLN A 81 18.13 -7.49 2.55
CA GLN A 81 19.16 -7.83 1.53
C GLN A 81 18.59 -8.70 0.38
N LYS A 82 17.70 -9.63 0.71
CA LYS A 82 17.03 -10.46 -0.30
C LYS A 82 16.14 -9.64 -1.23
N GLU A 83 15.45 -8.66 -0.70
CA GLU A 83 14.59 -7.78 -1.49
C GLU A 83 15.41 -6.80 -2.34
N ILE A 84 16.54 -6.30 -1.81
CA ILE A 84 17.48 -5.46 -2.55
C ILE A 84 17.99 -6.17 -3.81
N SER A 85 18.30 -7.46 -3.71
CA SER A 85 18.80 -8.24 -4.86
C SER A 85 17.76 -8.45 -5.98
N ARG A 86 16.46 -8.18 -5.70
CA ARG A 86 15.34 -8.39 -6.63
C ARG A 86 14.91 -7.15 -7.40
N VAL A 87 15.44 -5.98 -7.04
CA VAL A 87 15.06 -4.70 -7.64
C VAL A 87 16.20 -4.13 -8.49
N PRO A 88 15.90 -3.45 -9.60
CA PRO A 88 16.92 -2.87 -10.48
C PRO A 88 17.42 -1.50 -10.01
N TYR A 89 16.65 -0.81 -9.13
CA TYR A 89 17.06 0.47 -8.59
C TYR A 89 18.00 0.29 -7.40
N LYS A 90 18.84 1.28 -7.18
CA LYS A 90 19.89 1.22 -6.15
C LYS A 90 19.30 1.47 -4.77
N VAL A 91 19.55 0.54 -3.84
CA VAL A 91 19.21 0.69 -2.41
C VAL A 91 20.49 0.70 -1.62
N VAL A 92 20.67 1.69 -0.75
CA VAL A 92 21.85 1.89 0.08
C VAL A 92 21.49 1.91 1.56
N LYS A 93 22.49 1.67 2.40
CA LYS A 93 22.36 1.79 3.85
C LYS A 93 22.40 3.27 4.24
N GLY A 94 21.35 3.74 4.86
CA GLY A 94 21.26 5.07 5.45
C GLY A 94 21.53 5.08 6.95
N ASP A 95 21.28 6.21 7.57
CA ASP A 95 21.40 6.38 9.02
C ASP A 95 20.51 5.37 9.77
N ASN A 96 20.95 4.96 10.95
CA ASN A 96 20.26 4.00 11.81
C ASN A 96 19.96 2.67 11.12
N ASN A 97 20.83 2.23 10.20
CA ASN A 97 20.66 0.98 9.46
C ASN A 97 19.34 0.92 8.67
N THR A 98 18.86 2.03 8.18
CA THR A 98 17.61 2.08 7.39
C THR A 98 17.90 1.98 5.89
N PRO A 99 17.05 1.29 5.08
CA PRO A 99 17.20 1.28 3.64
C PRO A 99 16.86 2.65 3.04
N ARG A 100 17.64 3.09 2.04
CA ARG A 100 17.41 4.32 1.27
C ARG A 100 17.47 3.98 -0.22
N VAL A 101 16.54 4.52 -0.98
CA VAL A 101 16.58 4.44 -2.45
C VAL A 101 17.44 5.59 -2.96
N ASP A 102 18.48 5.26 -3.72
CA ASP A 102 19.39 6.24 -4.33
C ASP A 102 18.95 6.49 -5.78
N ILE A 103 18.47 7.69 -6.04
CA ILE A 103 18.08 8.18 -7.37
C ILE A 103 19.04 9.32 -7.75
N ASP A 104 19.97 9.03 -8.63
CA ASP A 104 20.94 10.00 -9.14
C ASP A 104 21.67 10.77 -8.01
N GLY A 105 22.02 10.06 -6.91
CA GLY A 105 22.70 10.62 -5.74
C GLY A 105 21.76 11.25 -4.70
N LYS A 106 20.48 11.33 -4.94
CA LYS A 106 19.48 11.76 -3.96
C LYS A 106 18.87 10.55 -3.25
N LEU A 107 18.95 10.55 -1.92
CA LEU A 107 18.46 9.46 -1.09
C LEU A 107 17.01 9.70 -0.68
N TYR A 108 16.18 8.69 -0.85
CA TYR A 108 14.77 8.70 -0.46
C TYR A 108 14.50 7.58 0.54
N THR A 109 13.70 7.88 1.55
CA THR A 109 13.16 6.86 2.47
C THR A 109 12.06 6.05 1.80
N PRO A 110 11.79 4.82 2.23
CA PRO A 110 10.59 4.09 1.82
C PRO A 110 9.30 4.86 2.08
N GLN A 111 9.24 5.63 3.18
CA GLN A 111 8.11 6.49 3.53
C GLN A 111 7.90 7.60 2.49
N GLU A 112 8.97 8.27 2.05
CA GLU A 112 8.88 9.34 1.03
C GLU A 112 8.38 8.79 -0.32
N ILE A 113 8.87 7.62 -0.74
CA ILE A 113 8.40 6.97 -1.98
C ILE A 113 6.93 6.55 -1.85
N SER A 114 6.55 5.95 -0.72
CA SER A 114 5.16 5.56 -0.45
C SER A 114 4.24 6.79 -0.38
N ALA A 115 4.74 7.89 0.18
CA ALA A 115 4.00 9.16 0.21
C ALA A 115 3.67 9.69 -1.19
N MET A 116 4.53 9.49 -2.18
CA MET A 116 4.24 9.87 -3.58
C MET A 116 3.06 9.08 -4.14
N VAL A 117 2.95 7.79 -3.80
CA VAL A 117 1.78 6.96 -4.15
C VAL A 117 0.53 7.46 -3.43
N LEU A 118 0.64 7.74 -2.13
CA LEU A 118 -0.47 8.27 -1.33
C LEU A 118 -0.94 9.65 -1.82
N GLN A 119 -0.02 10.51 -2.27
CA GLN A 119 -0.36 11.79 -2.92
C GLN A 119 -1.17 11.58 -4.21
N LYS A 120 -0.84 10.57 -5.02
CA LYS A 120 -1.65 10.20 -6.19
C LYS A 120 -3.04 9.73 -5.79
N MET A 121 -3.17 8.93 -4.71
CA MET A 121 -4.47 8.50 -4.19
C MET A 121 -5.30 9.69 -3.67
N LYS A 122 -4.66 10.57 -2.90
CA LYS A 122 -5.27 11.82 -2.43
C LYS A 122 -5.78 12.65 -3.60
N LYS A 123 -4.93 12.90 -4.59
CA LYS A 123 -5.30 13.68 -5.80
C LYS A 123 -6.46 13.03 -6.55
N THR A 124 -6.46 11.72 -6.71
CA THR A 124 -7.56 10.96 -7.33
C THR A 124 -8.88 11.19 -6.59
N ALA A 125 -8.85 11.17 -5.26
CA ALA A 125 -10.03 11.43 -4.43
C ALA A 125 -10.49 12.89 -4.50
N GLU A 126 -9.57 13.84 -4.49
CA GLU A 126 -9.86 15.28 -4.61
C GLU A 126 -10.49 15.63 -5.97
N ASP A 127 -9.97 15.03 -7.05
CA ASP A 127 -10.52 15.22 -8.41
C ASP A 127 -11.94 14.66 -8.52
N TYR A 128 -12.20 13.52 -7.89
CA TYR A 128 -13.53 12.90 -7.86
C TYR A 128 -14.53 13.69 -7.01
N LEU A 129 -14.10 14.13 -5.83
CA LEU A 129 -14.97 14.80 -4.85
C LEU A 129 -15.16 16.30 -5.13
N GLY A 130 -14.32 16.90 -5.97
CA GLY A 130 -14.29 18.35 -6.22
C GLY A 130 -13.91 19.19 -4.99
N THR A 131 -13.25 18.57 -3.99
CA THR A 131 -12.86 19.25 -2.75
C THR A 131 -11.56 18.67 -2.20
N THR A 132 -10.89 19.42 -1.32
CA THR A 132 -9.66 18.99 -0.67
C THR A 132 -9.92 17.85 0.31
N VAL A 133 -8.96 16.92 0.38
CA VAL A 133 -8.96 15.78 1.30
C VAL A 133 -7.78 15.91 2.25
N SER A 134 -8.05 15.87 3.55
CA SER A 134 -7.04 16.02 4.60
C SER A 134 -6.88 14.82 5.51
N GLU A 135 -7.78 13.84 5.45
CA GLU A 135 -7.83 12.73 6.39
C GLU A 135 -7.94 11.39 5.65
N ALA A 136 -7.27 10.36 6.20
CA ALA A 136 -7.33 9.02 5.63
C ALA A 136 -7.33 7.91 6.70
N VAL A 137 -7.90 6.77 6.32
CA VAL A 137 -7.67 5.46 6.93
C VAL A 137 -6.85 4.66 5.93
N ILE A 138 -5.74 4.04 6.39
CA ILE A 138 -4.84 3.29 5.51
C ILE A 138 -4.77 1.85 5.99
N THR A 139 -4.80 0.88 5.06
CA THR A 139 -4.69 -0.53 5.40
C THR A 139 -3.23 -1.02 5.37
N VAL A 140 -2.95 -2.01 6.20
CA VAL A 140 -1.66 -2.71 6.27
C VAL A 140 -1.90 -4.21 6.47
N PRO A 141 -0.97 -5.09 6.05
CA PRO A 141 -1.03 -6.50 6.37
C PRO A 141 -1.12 -6.75 7.88
N ALA A 142 -1.82 -7.81 8.28
CA ALA A 142 -2.00 -8.12 9.70
C ALA A 142 -0.69 -8.45 10.43
N TYR A 143 0.31 -8.96 9.70
CA TYR A 143 1.64 -9.31 10.25
C TYR A 143 2.59 -8.11 10.39
N PHE A 144 2.22 -6.93 9.92
CA PHE A 144 3.08 -5.75 10.04
C PHE A 144 3.41 -5.46 11.50
N SER A 145 4.69 -5.26 11.78
CA SER A 145 5.21 -4.81 13.07
C SER A 145 4.78 -3.36 13.36
N ASP A 146 4.92 -2.95 14.61
CA ASP A 146 4.63 -1.56 15.00
C ASP A 146 5.52 -0.56 14.24
N ALA A 147 6.78 -0.90 13.95
CA ALA A 147 7.66 -0.07 13.14
C ALA A 147 7.14 0.12 11.70
N GLN A 148 6.65 -0.95 11.07
CA GLN A 148 6.06 -0.90 9.73
C GLN A 148 4.74 -0.11 9.70
N ARG A 149 3.90 -0.25 10.73
CA ARG A 149 2.66 0.53 10.91
C ARG A 149 2.98 2.01 11.09
N GLN A 150 3.96 2.33 11.93
CA GLN A 150 4.40 3.70 12.16
C GLN A 150 4.97 4.32 10.88
N ALA A 151 5.82 3.60 10.14
CA ALA A 151 6.35 4.05 8.86
C ALA A 151 5.24 4.30 7.81
N THR A 152 4.18 3.48 7.81
CA THR A 152 3.01 3.69 6.94
C THR A 152 2.25 4.96 7.34
N LYS A 153 2.09 5.21 8.64
CA LYS A 153 1.47 6.44 9.14
C LYS A 153 2.27 7.67 8.75
N GLU A 154 3.60 7.64 8.92
CA GLU A 154 4.53 8.70 8.50
C GLU A 154 4.43 8.98 7.00
N ALA A 155 4.34 7.95 6.16
CA ALA A 155 4.13 8.12 4.72
C ALA A 155 2.83 8.89 4.42
N GLY A 156 1.75 8.61 5.16
CA GLY A 156 0.50 9.36 5.08
C GLY A 156 0.67 10.83 5.46
N GLU A 157 1.39 11.10 6.54
CA GLU A 157 1.67 12.46 7.03
C GLU A 157 2.53 13.25 6.02
N ILE A 158 3.57 12.62 5.45
CA ILE A 158 4.40 13.20 4.36
C ILE A 158 3.53 13.50 3.11
N ALA A 159 2.53 12.68 2.84
CA ALA A 159 1.58 12.91 1.75
C ALA A 159 0.57 14.06 2.04
N GLY A 160 0.61 14.66 3.22
CA GLY A 160 -0.32 15.70 3.66
C GLY A 160 -1.69 15.16 4.04
N LEU A 161 -1.72 13.95 4.61
CA LEU A 161 -2.91 13.30 5.13
C LEU A 161 -2.77 13.11 6.66
N LYS A 162 -3.79 13.51 7.41
CA LYS A 162 -3.92 13.10 8.81
C LYS A 162 -4.43 11.66 8.82
N VAL A 163 -3.57 10.71 9.18
CA VAL A 163 -3.92 9.30 9.25
C VAL A 163 -4.71 9.05 10.55
N GLN A 164 -6.01 8.84 10.40
CA GLN A 164 -6.93 8.63 11.51
C GLN A 164 -6.77 7.23 12.12
N ARG A 165 -6.56 6.22 11.26
CA ARG A 165 -6.32 4.83 11.67
C ARG A 165 -5.47 4.08 10.66
N ILE A 166 -4.70 3.14 11.18
CA ILE A 166 -4.13 2.02 10.43
C ILE A 166 -4.97 0.79 10.73
N VAL A 167 -5.48 0.11 9.70
CA VAL A 167 -6.40 -1.03 9.82
C VAL A 167 -5.77 -2.25 9.14
N ASN A 168 -5.95 -3.44 9.72
CA ASN A 168 -5.46 -4.67 9.08
C ASN A 168 -6.26 -4.97 7.81
N GLU A 169 -5.58 -5.31 6.71
CA GLU A 169 -6.18 -5.68 5.43
C GLU A 169 -7.26 -6.77 5.57
N PRO A 170 -7.03 -7.90 6.28
CA PRO A 170 -8.05 -8.91 6.44
C PRO A 170 -9.26 -8.43 7.27
N THR A 171 -9.04 -7.52 8.24
CA THR A 171 -10.15 -6.90 9.00
C THR A 171 -10.98 -5.98 8.11
N ALA A 172 -10.33 -5.17 7.28
CA ALA A 172 -11.00 -4.30 6.31
C ALA A 172 -11.83 -5.12 5.29
N ALA A 173 -11.28 -6.24 4.80
CA ALA A 173 -11.99 -7.14 3.90
C ALA A 173 -13.23 -7.77 4.58
N ALA A 174 -13.11 -8.22 5.81
CA ALA A 174 -14.22 -8.78 6.58
C ALA A 174 -15.34 -7.73 6.83
N LEU A 175 -14.97 -6.49 7.15
CA LEU A 175 -15.90 -5.38 7.30
C LEU A 175 -16.60 -5.04 5.97
N ALA A 176 -15.86 -4.99 4.87
CA ALA A 176 -16.42 -4.72 3.54
C ALA A 176 -17.40 -5.80 3.09
N TYR A 177 -17.20 -7.05 3.52
CA TYR A 177 -18.14 -8.14 3.27
C TYR A 177 -19.41 -8.06 4.14
N GLY A 178 -19.46 -7.15 5.11
CA GLY A 178 -20.61 -6.93 5.99
C GLY A 178 -20.71 -7.92 7.15
N LEU A 179 -19.61 -8.55 7.54
CA LEU A 179 -19.59 -9.54 8.63
C LEU A 179 -19.84 -8.91 10.01
N ASP A 180 -19.62 -7.61 10.17
CA ASP A 180 -19.97 -6.84 11.35
C ASP A 180 -21.49 -6.79 11.62
N LYS A 181 -22.29 -6.93 10.56
CA LYS A 181 -23.76 -6.96 10.61
C LYS A 181 -24.34 -8.38 10.77
N ALA A 182 -23.49 -9.39 10.80
CA ALA A 182 -23.93 -10.77 10.95
C ALA A 182 -24.53 -11.03 12.32
N THR A 183 -25.68 -11.68 12.37
CA THR A 183 -26.43 -11.99 13.60
C THR A 183 -25.79 -13.09 14.45
N LYS A 184 -24.80 -13.79 13.94
CA LYS A 184 -24.06 -14.83 14.67
C LYS A 184 -22.99 -14.20 15.56
N LYS A 185 -23.04 -14.52 16.87
CA LYS A 185 -22.15 -13.91 17.86
C LYS A 185 -20.70 -14.33 17.77
N ASP A 186 -20.42 -15.55 17.34
CA ASP A 186 -19.05 -16.10 17.27
C ASP A 186 -18.83 -16.75 15.90
N MET A 187 -17.93 -16.15 15.12
CA MET A 187 -17.55 -16.68 13.80
C MET A 187 -16.04 -16.76 13.66
N LYS A 188 -15.57 -17.85 13.06
CA LYS A 188 -14.20 -17.95 12.55
C LYS A 188 -14.21 -17.72 11.04
N ILE A 189 -13.36 -16.82 10.60
CA ILE A 189 -13.33 -16.32 9.22
C ILE A 189 -11.93 -16.55 8.69
N ALA A 190 -11.82 -17.17 7.52
CA ALA A 190 -10.57 -17.25 6.78
C ALA A 190 -10.59 -16.22 5.64
N VAL A 191 -9.62 -15.32 5.63
CA VAL A 191 -9.43 -14.34 4.57
C VAL A 191 -8.25 -14.79 3.71
N PHE A 192 -8.49 -14.92 2.41
CA PHE A 192 -7.50 -15.27 1.39
C PHE A 192 -7.24 -14.03 0.54
N ASP A 193 -6.07 -13.46 0.68
CA ASP A 193 -5.65 -12.28 -0.09
C ASP A 193 -4.56 -12.67 -1.09
N LEU A 194 -4.92 -12.75 -2.36
CA LEU A 194 -4.01 -13.04 -3.46
C LEU A 194 -3.63 -11.74 -4.16
N GLY A 195 -2.56 -11.12 -3.70
CA GLY A 195 -2.00 -9.92 -4.30
C GLY A 195 -1.10 -10.19 -5.53
N GLY A 196 -0.49 -9.13 -6.05
CA GLY A 196 0.43 -9.23 -7.20
C GLY A 196 1.85 -9.71 -6.86
N GLY A 197 2.18 -9.94 -5.59
CA GLY A 197 3.50 -10.35 -5.14
C GLY A 197 3.49 -11.21 -3.88
N THR A 198 2.37 -11.24 -3.15
CA THR A 198 2.17 -12.03 -1.94
C THR A 198 0.82 -12.75 -2.02
N PHE A 199 0.73 -13.87 -1.34
CA PHE A 199 -0.49 -14.54 -0.98
C PHE A 199 -0.57 -14.59 0.55
N ASP A 200 -1.54 -13.90 1.10
CA ASP A 200 -1.73 -13.77 2.54
C ASP A 200 -2.98 -14.56 2.96
N ILE A 201 -2.84 -15.39 3.96
CA ILE A 201 -3.97 -16.06 4.60
C ILE A 201 -4.05 -15.63 6.06
N SER A 202 -5.23 -15.18 6.49
CA SER A 202 -5.48 -14.76 7.86
C SER A 202 -6.73 -15.43 8.41
N ILE A 203 -6.63 -15.89 9.65
CA ILE A 203 -7.77 -16.41 10.41
C ILE A 203 -8.18 -15.36 11.41
N LEU A 204 -9.42 -14.91 11.30
CA LEU A 204 -10.04 -13.97 12.22
C LEU A 204 -11.12 -14.65 13.06
N GLU A 205 -11.28 -14.19 14.26
CA GLU A 205 -12.45 -14.49 15.11
C GLU A 205 -13.26 -13.22 15.29
N LEU A 206 -14.55 -13.31 15.03
CA LEU A 206 -15.51 -12.26 15.31
C LEU A 206 -16.29 -12.65 16.55
N GLY A 207 -16.18 -11.86 17.62
CA GLY A 207 -16.92 -12.01 18.84
C GLY A 207 -17.32 -10.64 19.37
N ASP A 208 -18.56 -10.47 19.82
CA ASP A 208 -19.10 -9.21 20.39
C ASP A 208 -18.83 -7.94 19.56
N GLY A 209 -18.81 -8.08 18.22
CA GLY A 209 -18.54 -6.96 17.30
C GLY A 209 -17.06 -6.59 17.15
N VAL A 210 -16.15 -7.40 17.71
CA VAL A 210 -14.70 -7.21 17.61
C VAL A 210 -14.08 -8.26 16.70
N PHE A 211 -13.25 -7.83 15.74
CA PHE A 211 -12.43 -8.70 14.92
C PHE A 211 -11.07 -8.90 15.57
N GLU A 212 -10.73 -10.13 15.90
CA GLU A 212 -9.42 -10.50 16.41
C GLU A 212 -8.68 -11.36 15.37
N VAL A 213 -7.46 -10.97 14.99
CA VAL A 213 -6.61 -11.77 14.12
C VAL A 213 -5.94 -12.86 14.96
N LYS A 214 -6.33 -14.12 14.76
CA LYS A 214 -5.77 -15.26 15.50
C LYS A 214 -4.48 -15.80 14.90
N SER A 215 -4.38 -15.77 13.59
CA SER A 215 -3.19 -16.26 12.86
C SER A 215 -3.12 -15.60 11.50
N THR A 216 -1.90 -15.38 11.04
CA THR A 216 -1.64 -14.93 9.66
C THR A 216 -0.39 -15.65 9.13
N ASN A 217 -0.38 -15.95 7.83
CA ASN A 217 0.77 -16.51 7.14
C ASN A 217 0.86 -15.87 5.75
N VAL A 218 2.09 -15.67 5.29
CA VAL A 218 2.41 -14.99 4.03
C VAL A 218 3.27 -15.88 3.18
N ILE A 219 2.89 -16.07 1.92
CA ILE A 219 3.69 -16.73 0.92
C ILE A 219 4.07 -15.71 -0.15
N GLU A 220 5.36 -15.51 -0.37
CA GLU A 220 5.84 -14.70 -1.49
C GLU A 220 5.61 -15.43 -2.81
N ILE A 221 4.84 -14.82 -3.69
CA ILE A 221 4.65 -15.31 -5.06
C ILE A 221 5.70 -14.61 -5.93
N GLY A 222 6.73 -15.35 -6.33
CA GLY A 222 7.76 -14.83 -7.25
C GLY A 222 7.17 -14.49 -8.62
N ARG A 223 7.63 -13.43 -9.27
CA ARG A 223 7.24 -13.06 -10.64
C ARG A 223 7.47 -14.19 -11.67
N ALA A 224 8.36 -15.13 -11.39
CA ALA A 224 8.63 -16.29 -12.25
C ALA A 224 7.49 -17.31 -12.26
N SER A 225 6.75 -17.47 -11.17
CA SER A 225 5.65 -18.44 -11.09
C SER A 225 4.42 -18.06 -11.91
N CYS A 226 4.29 -16.78 -12.28
CA CYS A 226 3.19 -16.32 -13.16
C CYS A 226 3.46 -16.55 -14.67
N ARG A 227 4.68 -16.90 -15.07
CA ARG A 227 5.03 -17.15 -16.50
C ARG A 227 4.92 -18.61 -16.94
N GLU A 228 4.82 -19.54 -16.01
CA GLU A 228 4.82 -20.98 -16.32
C GLU A 228 3.40 -21.60 -16.45
N ARG A 229 2.34 -20.80 -16.41
CA ARG A 229 0.98 -21.28 -16.62
C ARG A 229 0.25 -20.48 -17.69
N VAL A 230 0.74 -20.58 -18.90
CA VAL A 230 -0.04 -20.34 -20.12
C VAL A 230 0.18 -21.52 -21.05
#